data_9cc1d914e30902f49c5ac3ceeb8eec65
#
_entry.id   9cc1d914e30902f49c5ac3ceeb8eec65
#
_cell.length_a   1.000
_cell.length_b   1.000
_cell.length_c   1.000
_cell.angle_alpha   90.00
_cell.angle_beta   90.00
_cell.angle_gamma   90.00
#
_symmetry.space_group_name_H-M   'P 1'
#
loop_
_entity.id
_entity.type
_entity.pdbx_description
1 polymer ?
#
loop_
_entity_poly.entity_id
_entity_poly.type
_entity_poly.pdbx_seq_one_letter_code
_entity_poly.pdbx_strand_id
1 'polypeptide(L)'
;LLASSAASDVYKRQIVYDIGAGTGSVSIEIARAGEQIRVYAIEKNPEGVKLIDQNRKKFRTDGVRIIEGLAPQALGELETPTHAFVGGSSGNLREIVQLLQKKNPDVRIVINAISLETVSEVMGLVDEGVLPDAEILQVSAARSKVLGRYHMMMGQNPVYIISAGGRKPGQV
;
A
#
# COMPACT_ATOMS: atom_id res chain seq x y z
N LEU A 1 -19.21 -12.76 -26.15
CA LEU A 1 -17.86 -13.38 -26.05
C LEU A 1 -16.70 -12.38 -26.09
N LEU A 2 -16.82 -11.24 -26.80
CA LEU A 2 -15.77 -10.20 -26.84
C LEU A 2 -15.74 -9.28 -25.60
N ALA A 3 -16.89 -9.08 -24.95
CA ALA A 3 -16.98 -8.27 -23.73
C ALA A 3 -16.34 -8.94 -22.49
N SER A 4 -16.33 -10.28 -22.44
CA SER A 4 -15.71 -11.02 -21.33
C SER A 4 -14.18 -11.04 -21.41
N SER A 5 -13.59 -10.97 -22.61
CA SER A 5 -12.13 -10.93 -22.76
C SER A 5 -11.55 -9.54 -22.41
N ALA A 6 -12.25 -8.45 -22.77
CA ALA A 6 -11.85 -7.09 -22.43
C ALA A 6 -11.94 -6.82 -20.91
N ALA A 7 -12.99 -7.33 -20.24
CA ALA A 7 -13.09 -7.27 -18.79
C ALA A 7 -11.98 -8.09 -18.11
N SER A 8 -11.62 -9.26 -18.65
CA SER A 8 -10.54 -10.08 -18.10
C SER A 8 -9.16 -9.45 -18.33
N ASP A 9 -8.94 -8.66 -19.40
CA ASP A 9 -7.66 -7.98 -19.65
C ASP A 9 -7.42 -6.78 -18.71
N VAL A 10 -8.48 -6.09 -18.28
CA VAL A 10 -8.38 -5.01 -17.28
C VAL A 10 -7.98 -5.57 -15.90
N TYR A 11 -8.38 -6.80 -15.57
CA TYR A 11 -7.95 -7.48 -14.33
C TYR A 11 -6.56 -8.12 -14.41
N LYS A 12 -6.00 -8.28 -15.61
CA LYS A 12 -4.81 -9.12 -15.83
C LYS A 12 -3.46 -8.42 -15.66
N ARG A 13 -3.39 -7.10 -15.52
CA ARG A 13 -2.10 -6.38 -15.37
C ARG A 13 -2.20 -5.32 -14.30
N GLN A 14 -2.21 -5.73 -13.05
CA GLN A 14 -2.12 -4.77 -11.96
C GLN A 14 -0.67 -4.41 -11.70
N ILE A 15 -0.37 -3.11 -11.70
CA ILE A 15 0.90 -2.55 -11.27
C ILE A 15 0.66 -1.92 -9.91
N VAL A 16 1.28 -2.48 -8.89
CA VAL A 16 1.08 -2.06 -7.50
C VAL A 16 2.37 -1.49 -6.95
N TYR A 17 2.28 -0.32 -6.34
CA TYR A 17 3.37 0.25 -5.55
C TYR A 17 3.15 -0.08 -4.07
N ASP A 18 4.14 -0.64 -3.41
CA ASP A 18 4.20 -0.81 -1.95
C ASP A 18 5.26 0.17 -1.42
N ILE A 19 4.81 1.30 -0.92
CA ILE A 19 5.65 2.43 -0.51
C ILE A 19 5.92 2.37 0.98
N GLY A 20 7.21 2.29 1.34
CA GLY A 20 7.65 1.99 2.69
C GLY A 20 7.45 0.50 3.00
N ALA A 21 7.91 -0.36 2.10
CA ALA A 21 7.61 -1.80 2.10
C ALA A 21 8.16 -2.54 3.34
N GLY A 22 9.16 -1.99 4.03
CA GLY A 22 9.75 -2.57 5.24
C GLY A 22 10.30 -3.98 5.00
N THR A 23 9.64 -5.00 5.54
CA THR A 23 10.01 -6.40 5.32
C THR A 23 9.45 -6.99 4.03
N GLY A 24 8.63 -6.24 3.30
CA GLY A 24 7.96 -6.66 2.08
C GLY A 24 6.78 -7.60 2.30
N SER A 25 6.26 -7.71 3.52
CA SER A 25 5.13 -8.62 3.80
C SER A 25 3.91 -8.31 2.95
N VAL A 26 3.56 -7.03 2.79
CA VAL A 26 2.44 -6.59 1.94
C VAL A 26 2.76 -6.87 0.46
N SER A 27 3.96 -6.52 0.00
CA SER A 27 4.43 -6.82 -1.36
C SER A 27 4.28 -8.29 -1.73
N ILE A 28 4.68 -9.18 -0.82
CA ILE A 28 4.62 -10.64 -1.03
C ILE A 28 3.17 -11.11 -1.12
N GLU A 29 2.29 -10.68 -0.19
CA GLU A 29 0.88 -11.10 -0.21
C GLU A 29 0.15 -10.56 -1.45
N ILE A 30 0.42 -9.33 -1.87
CA ILE A 30 -0.12 -8.78 -3.13
C ILE A 30 0.34 -9.61 -4.33
N ALA A 31 1.63 -9.93 -4.42
CA ALA A 31 2.17 -10.71 -5.54
C ALA A 31 1.60 -12.14 -5.59
N ARG A 32 1.25 -12.73 -4.44
CA ARG A 32 0.61 -14.04 -4.34
C ARG A 32 -0.87 -14.03 -4.71
N ALA A 33 -1.51 -12.87 -4.70
CA ALA A 33 -2.93 -12.76 -5.05
C ALA A 33 -3.22 -12.99 -6.55
N GLY A 34 -2.20 -12.90 -7.43
CA GLY A 34 -2.38 -13.17 -8.85
C GLY A 34 -1.06 -13.23 -9.63
N GLU A 35 -0.96 -14.17 -10.57
CA GLU A 35 0.26 -14.43 -11.36
C GLU A 35 0.71 -13.27 -12.25
N GLN A 36 -0.20 -12.34 -12.57
CA GLN A 36 0.08 -11.23 -13.46
C GLN A 36 0.21 -9.89 -12.73
N ILE A 37 0.22 -9.91 -11.39
CA ILE A 37 0.42 -8.73 -10.58
C ILE A 37 1.92 -8.42 -10.51
N ARG A 38 2.28 -7.18 -10.86
CA ARG A 38 3.64 -6.67 -10.71
C ARG A 38 3.67 -5.71 -9.54
N VAL A 39 4.52 -6.00 -8.57
CA VAL A 39 4.68 -5.18 -7.36
C VAL A 39 6.02 -4.49 -7.38
N TYR A 40 6.03 -3.17 -7.21
CA TYR A 40 7.22 -2.40 -6.89
C TYR A 40 7.26 -2.18 -5.39
N ALA A 41 8.20 -2.84 -4.72
CA ALA A 41 8.46 -2.68 -3.29
C ALA A 41 9.49 -1.57 -3.09
N ILE A 42 9.05 -0.41 -2.63
CA ILE A 42 9.89 0.78 -2.45
C ILE A 42 10.30 0.87 -0.98
N GLU A 43 11.60 0.79 -0.71
CA GLU A 43 12.14 0.83 0.65
C GLU A 43 13.46 1.61 0.68
N LYS A 44 13.59 2.55 1.61
CA LYS A 44 14.81 3.37 1.76
C LYS A 44 15.89 2.75 2.64
N ASN A 45 15.47 1.83 3.53
CA ASN A 45 16.39 1.20 4.48
C ASN A 45 17.05 -0.04 3.83
N PRO A 46 18.40 -0.09 3.70
CA PRO A 46 19.09 -1.23 3.11
C PRO A 46 18.81 -2.57 3.84
N GLU A 47 18.54 -2.54 5.14
CA GLU A 47 18.15 -3.76 5.88
C GLU A 47 16.77 -4.23 5.47
N GLY A 48 15.81 -3.31 5.27
CA GLY A 48 14.49 -3.62 4.72
C GLY A 48 14.61 -4.22 3.33
N VAL A 49 15.41 -3.64 2.45
CA VAL A 49 15.69 -4.14 1.09
C VAL A 49 16.19 -5.58 1.12
N LYS A 50 17.13 -5.92 2.03
CA LYS A 50 17.62 -7.29 2.21
C LYS A 50 16.51 -8.23 2.66
N LEU A 51 15.65 -7.81 3.59
CA LEU A 51 14.53 -8.62 4.07
C LEU A 51 13.50 -8.87 2.97
N ILE A 52 13.19 -7.86 2.15
CA ILE A 52 12.30 -8.03 1.00
C ILE A 52 12.88 -9.08 0.05
N ASP A 53 14.17 -9.02 -0.26
CA ASP A 53 14.82 -9.98 -1.17
C ASP A 53 14.81 -11.42 -0.61
N GLN A 54 15.06 -11.57 0.69
CA GLN A 54 14.97 -12.86 1.36
C GLN A 54 13.54 -13.42 1.31
N ASN A 55 12.54 -12.58 1.63
CA ASN A 55 11.14 -12.99 1.62
C ASN A 55 10.65 -13.30 0.20
N ARG A 56 10.99 -12.48 -0.79
CA ARG A 56 10.69 -12.71 -2.20
C ARG A 56 11.18 -14.09 -2.67
N LYS A 57 12.41 -14.45 -2.34
CA LYS A 57 12.99 -15.77 -2.66
C LYS A 57 12.30 -16.89 -1.91
N LYS A 58 12.08 -16.72 -0.61
CA LYS A 58 11.42 -17.72 0.26
C LYS A 58 10.02 -18.06 -0.23
N PHE A 59 9.25 -17.05 -0.63
CA PHE A 59 7.85 -17.22 -1.06
C PHE A 59 7.68 -17.35 -2.58
N ARG A 60 8.78 -17.37 -3.35
CA ARG A 60 8.81 -17.52 -4.82
C ARG A 60 7.89 -16.51 -5.53
N THR A 61 8.02 -15.23 -5.15
CA THR A 61 7.23 -14.13 -5.71
C THR A 61 8.04 -13.29 -6.67
N ASP A 62 8.28 -13.82 -7.89
CA ASP A 62 9.10 -13.17 -8.92
C ASP A 62 8.49 -11.87 -9.46
N GLY A 63 7.18 -11.65 -9.24
CA GLY A 63 6.48 -10.41 -9.58
C GLY A 63 6.87 -9.21 -8.70
N VAL A 64 7.63 -9.42 -7.61
CA VAL A 64 8.10 -8.34 -6.72
C VAL A 64 9.42 -7.78 -7.23
N ARG A 65 9.43 -6.50 -7.59
CA ARG A 65 10.62 -5.70 -7.94
C ARG A 65 10.98 -4.78 -6.80
N ILE A 66 12.22 -4.84 -6.34
CA ILE A 66 12.71 -4.04 -5.23
C ILE A 66 13.29 -2.73 -5.77
N ILE A 67 12.84 -1.62 -5.20
CA ILE A 67 13.33 -0.28 -5.50
C ILE A 67 13.90 0.31 -4.21
N GLU A 68 15.23 0.38 -4.13
CA GLU A 68 15.90 1.04 -3.01
C GLU A 68 15.83 2.55 -3.20
N GLY A 69 15.17 3.25 -2.28
CA GLY A 69 15.05 4.70 -2.34
C GLY A 69 13.89 5.26 -1.55
N LEU A 70 13.86 6.58 -1.48
CA LEU A 70 12.82 7.34 -0.80
C LEU A 70 11.74 7.79 -1.79
N ALA A 71 10.47 7.58 -1.46
CA ALA A 71 9.36 8.18 -2.19
C ALA A 71 9.18 9.66 -1.77
N PRO A 72 8.80 10.55 -2.70
CA PRO A 72 8.36 10.28 -4.07
C PRO A 72 9.47 10.11 -5.12
N GLN A 73 10.72 10.44 -4.81
CA GLN A 73 11.82 10.49 -5.80
C GLN A 73 12.01 9.13 -6.51
N ALA A 74 11.96 8.03 -5.75
CA ALA A 74 12.12 6.68 -6.28
C ALA A 74 10.98 6.21 -7.21
N LEU A 75 9.87 6.97 -7.30
CA LEU A 75 8.70 6.60 -8.09
C LEU A 75 8.74 7.13 -9.53
N GLY A 76 9.62 8.09 -9.83
CA GLY A 76 9.60 8.86 -11.09
C GLY A 76 9.56 8.01 -12.35
N GLU A 77 10.53 7.12 -12.49
CA GLU A 77 10.75 6.30 -13.68
C GLU A 77 9.99 4.97 -13.71
N LEU A 78 9.19 4.68 -12.67
CA LEU A 78 8.44 3.42 -12.59
C LEU A 78 7.23 3.44 -13.52
N GLU A 79 6.79 2.25 -13.95
CA GLU A 79 5.57 2.06 -14.74
C GLU A 79 4.35 2.66 -14.02
N THR A 80 3.39 3.20 -14.76
CA THR A 80 2.18 3.81 -14.23
C THR A 80 1.42 2.86 -13.28
N PRO A 81 1.20 3.20 -12.01
CA PRO A 81 0.54 2.31 -11.07
C PRO A 81 -0.97 2.28 -11.28
N THR A 82 -1.57 1.12 -11.09
CA THR A 82 -3.03 0.97 -10.96
C THR A 82 -3.45 1.07 -9.49
N HIS A 83 -2.59 0.62 -8.60
CA HIS A 83 -2.80 0.61 -7.15
C HIS A 83 -1.54 1.07 -6.43
N ALA A 84 -1.71 1.68 -5.27
CA ALA A 84 -0.61 2.01 -4.37
C ALA A 84 -1.02 1.71 -2.92
N PHE A 85 -0.14 1.03 -2.21
CA PHE A 85 -0.19 0.91 -0.75
C PHE A 85 0.89 1.78 -0.15
N VAL A 86 0.53 2.61 0.83
CA VAL A 86 1.46 3.48 1.56
C VAL A 86 1.54 3.02 3.00
N GLY A 87 2.55 2.22 3.31
CA GLY A 87 2.85 1.73 4.66
C GLY A 87 3.75 2.67 5.46
N GLY A 88 4.48 3.56 4.76
CA GLY A 88 5.33 4.58 5.37
C GLY A 88 5.72 5.66 4.38
N SER A 89 5.35 6.91 4.67
CA SER A 89 5.60 8.08 3.79
C SER A 89 6.86 8.85 4.13
N SER A 90 7.43 8.65 5.33
CA SER A 90 8.57 9.43 5.85
C SER A 90 8.33 10.96 5.84
N GLY A 91 7.07 11.38 6.03
CA GLY A 91 6.68 12.79 6.02
C GLY A 91 6.39 13.38 4.62
N ASN A 92 6.38 12.56 3.57
CA ASN A 92 6.15 13.02 2.18
C ASN A 92 4.80 12.51 1.62
N LEU A 93 3.80 12.30 2.49
CA LEU A 93 2.54 11.67 2.06
C LEU A 93 1.84 12.49 0.98
N ARG A 94 1.78 13.80 1.12
CA ARG A 94 1.15 14.71 0.17
C ARG A 94 1.77 14.60 -1.22
N GLU A 95 3.09 14.70 -1.30
CA GLU A 95 3.84 14.63 -2.56
C GLU A 95 3.71 13.26 -3.22
N ILE A 96 3.68 12.21 -2.41
CA ILE A 96 3.45 10.83 -2.87
C ILE A 96 2.07 10.73 -3.52
N VAL A 97 1.01 11.16 -2.82
CA VAL A 97 -0.38 11.09 -3.32
C VAL A 97 -0.53 11.90 -4.61
N GLN A 98 -0.01 13.13 -4.64
CA GLN A 98 -0.06 13.99 -5.84
C GLN A 98 0.68 13.36 -7.03
N LEU A 99 1.85 12.76 -6.80
CA LEU A 99 2.60 12.07 -7.86
C LEU A 99 1.84 10.83 -8.37
N LEU A 100 1.25 10.04 -7.48
CA LEU A 100 0.45 8.87 -7.86
C LEU A 100 -0.73 9.27 -8.74
N GLN A 101 -1.49 10.31 -8.34
CA GLN A 101 -2.63 10.83 -9.11
C GLN A 101 -2.19 11.46 -10.44
N LYS A 102 -1.03 12.12 -10.48
CA LYS A 102 -0.46 12.65 -11.73
C LYS A 102 -0.09 11.52 -12.69
N LYS A 103 0.45 10.40 -12.19
CA LYS A 103 0.76 9.21 -13.01
C LYS A 103 -0.51 8.52 -13.51
N ASN A 104 -1.50 8.39 -12.64
CA ASN A 104 -2.79 7.76 -12.96
C ASN A 104 -3.90 8.41 -12.13
N PRO A 105 -4.78 9.23 -12.73
CA PRO A 105 -5.91 9.82 -12.02
C PRO A 105 -6.89 8.80 -11.42
N ASP A 106 -6.94 7.59 -11.98
CA ASP A 106 -7.78 6.48 -11.51
C ASP A 106 -7.04 5.53 -10.52
N VAL A 107 -5.88 5.92 -10.00
CA VAL A 107 -5.11 5.07 -9.08
C VAL A 107 -5.89 4.79 -7.80
N ARG A 108 -5.99 3.53 -7.39
CA ARG A 108 -6.50 3.16 -6.06
C ARG A 108 -5.40 3.29 -5.04
N ILE A 109 -5.59 4.13 -4.02
CA ILE A 109 -4.61 4.37 -2.97
C ILE A 109 -5.14 3.80 -1.65
N VAL A 110 -4.30 3.04 -0.96
CA VAL A 110 -4.54 2.57 0.40
C VAL A 110 -3.41 3.06 1.29
N ILE A 111 -3.74 3.80 2.34
CA ILE A 111 -2.78 4.36 3.30
C ILE A 111 -2.97 3.66 4.63
N ASN A 112 -1.89 3.15 5.19
CA ASN A 112 -1.85 2.57 6.53
C ASN A 112 -1.24 3.60 7.50
N ALA A 113 -2.04 4.14 8.42
CA ALA A 113 -1.61 5.14 9.37
C ALA A 113 -1.71 4.59 10.81
N ILE A 114 -0.62 4.70 11.56
CA ILE A 114 -0.52 4.27 12.95
C ILE A 114 -0.25 5.46 13.89
N SER A 115 0.13 6.61 13.35
CA SER A 115 0.35 7.84 14.10
C SER A 115 -0.75 8.86 13.85
N LEU A 116 -1.05 9.69 14.83
CA LEU A 116 -2.05 10.76 14.71
C LEU A 116 -1.61 11.84 13.72
N GLU A 117 -0.31 12.05 13.57
CA GLU A 117 0.27 12.98 12.59
C GLU A 117 -0.08 12.54 11.17
N THR A 118 0.09 11.26 10.84
CA THR A 118 -0.28 10.73 9.52
C THR A 118 -1.79 10.80 9.30
N VAL A 119 -2.60 10.50 10.32
CA VAL A 119 -4.06 10.64 10.23
C VAL A 119 -4.45 12.09 9.98
N SER A 120 -3.84 13.04 10.70
CA SER A 120 -4.08 14.48 10.50
C SER A 120 -3.70 14.95 9.09
N GLU A 121 -2.57 14.47 8.57
CA GLU A 121 -2.13 14.78 7.20
C GLU A 121 -3.13 14.24 6.16
N VAL A 122 -3.63 13.01 6.35
CA VAL A 122 -4.68 12.44 5.48
C VAL A 122 -5.95 13.26 5.54
N MET A 123 -6.40 13.66 6.74
CA MET A 123 -7.60 14.49 6.89
C MET A 123 -7.46 15.85 6.17
N GLY A 124 -6.26 16.46 6.23
CA GLY A 124 -5.96 17.65 5.43
C GLY A 124 -6.12 17.41 3.92
N LEU A 125 -5.66 16.27 3.41
CA LEU A 125 -5.84 15.90 1.99
C LEU A 125 -7.32 15.68 1.61
N VAL A 126 -8.12 15.18 2.55
CA VAL A 126 -9.57 15.01 2.36
C VAL A 126 -10.26 16.38 2.31
N ASP A 127 -9.97 17.26 3.27
CA ASP A 127 -10.57 18.59 3.38
C ASP A 127 -10.24 19.48 2.17
N GLU A 128 -9.03 19.34 1.62
CA GLU A 128 -8.58 20.03 0.41
C GLU A 128 -9.13 19.42 -0.89
N GLY A 129 -9.87 18.32 -0.82
CA GLY A 129 -10.42 17.63 -2.00
C GLY A 129 -9.39 16.86 -2.83
N VAL A 130 -8.20 16.57 -2.29
CA VAL A 130 -7.18 15.74 -2.92
C VAL A 130 -7.58 14.25 -2.84
N LEU A 131 -8.22 13.86 -1.75
CA LEU A 131 -8.78 12.51 -1.53
C LEU A 131 -10.29 12.61 -1.21
N PRO A 132 -11.14 13.08 -2.15
CA PRO A 132 -12.53 13.45 -1.86
C PRO A 132 -13.44 12.26 -1.53
N ASP A 133 -13.06 11.05 -1.92
CA ASP A 133 -13.82 9.80 -1.75
C ASP A 133 -13.16 8.86 -0.73
N ALA A 134 -12.35 9.41 0.19
CA ALA A 134 -11.65 8.61 1.18
C ALA A 134 -12.62 7.90 2.12
N GLU A 135 -12.43 6.59 2.24
CA GLU A 135 -13.06 5.74 3.25
C GLU A 135 -12.05 5.41 4.33
N ILE A 136 -12.42 5.60 5.60
CA ILE A 136 -11.53 5.42 6.74
C ILE A 136 -12.04 4.29 7.62
N LEU A 137 -11.22 3.26 7.81
CA LEU A 137 -11.48 2.14 8.71
C LEU A 137 -10.45 2.16 9.85
N GLN A 138 -10.91 2.05 11.09
CA GLN A 138 -10.03 1.84 12.25
C GLN A 138 -10.08 0.37 12.67
N VAL A 139 -8.90 -0.23 12.87
CA VAL A 139 -8.75 -1.58 13.40
C VAL A 139 -8.04 -1.51 14.73
N SER A 140 -8.65 -2.07 15.78
CA SER A 140 -8.05 -2.19 17.12
C SER A 140 -7.92 -3.67 17.49
N ALA A 141 -6.77 -4.04 18.05
CA ALA A 141 -6.49 -5.39 18.47
C ALA A 141 -5.88 -5.41 19.87
N ALA A 142 -6.10 -6.51 20.58
CA ALA A 142 -5.43 -6.79 21.83
C ALA A 142 -4.95 -8.24 21.84
N ARG A 143 -3.82 -8.48 22.50
CA ARG A 143 -3.25 -9.82 22.70
C ARG A 143 -3.17 -10.15 24.17
N SER A 144 -3.46 -11.39 24.54
CA SER A 144 -3.20 -11.85 25.90
C SER A 144 -1.69 -12.04 26.13
N LYS A 145 -1.23 -11.63 27.32
CA LYS A 145 0.13 -11.88 27.80
C LYS A 145 0.03 -12.53 29.18
N VAL A 146 0.79 -13.59 29.40
CA VAL A 146 0.88 -14.25 30.71
C VAL A 146 1.76 -13.40 31.64
N LEU A 147 1.19 -13.04 32.78
CA LEU A 147 1.88 -12.34 33.88
C LEU A 147 1.61 -13.12 35.19
N GLY A 148 2.59 -13.92 35.60
CA GLY A 148 2.41 -14.86 36.71
C GLY A 148 1.33 -15.89 36.37
N ARG A 149 0.25 -15.95 37.19
CA ARG A 149 -0.90 -16.84 36.97
C ARG A 149 -2.06 -16.21 36.18
N TYR A 150 -1.91 -14.98 35.72
CA TYR A 150 -2.96 -14.22 35.03
C TYR A 150 -2.69 -14.07 33.56
N HIS A 151 -3.75 -14.03 32.75
CA HIS A 151 -3.72 -13.64 31.35
C HIS A 151 -4.24 -12.20 31.25
N MET A 152 -3.34 -11.27 30.97
CA MET A 152 -3.67 -9.85 30.81
C MET A 152 -3.85 -9.52 29.33
N MET A 153 -4.88 -8.76 28.97
CA MET A 153 -5.06 -8.24 27.62
C MET A 153 -4.20 -6.99 27.44
N MET A 154 -3.30 -7.05 26.47
CA MET A 154 -2.44 -5.93 26.08
C MET A 154 -2.94 -5.33 24.79
N GLY A 155 -3.41 -4.07 24.83
CA GLY A 155 -3.83 -3.33 23.63
C GLY A 155 -2.65 -3.10 22.69
N GLN A 156 -2.93 -3.24 21.41
CA GLN A 156 -2.02 -2.80 20.33
C GLN A 156 -2.43 -1.39 19.91
N ASN A 157 -1.50 -0.62 19.33
CA ASN A 157 -1.86 0.66 18.73
C ASN A 157 -2.95 0.43 17.67
N PRO A 158 -4.01 1.25 17.66
CA PRO A 158 -4.98 1.19 16.58
C PRO A 158 -4.32 1.55 15.26
N VAL A 159 -4.79 0.91 14.19
CA VAL A 159 -4.34 1.15 12.83
C VAL A 159 -5.49 1.75 12.05
N TYR A 160 -5.24 2.84 11.35
CA TYR A 160 -6.19 3.44 10.42
C TYR A 160 -5.83 3.02 9.00
N ILE A 161 -6.81 2.46 8.30
CA ILE A 161 -6.69 2.07 6.90
C ILE A 161 -7.56 3.03 6.11
N ILE A 162 -6.93 3.88 5.31
CA ILE A 162 -7.61 4.87 4.50
C ILE A 162 -7.52 4.43 3.04
N SER A 163 -8.65 4.34 2.37
CA SER A 163 -8.70 3.97 0.96
C SER A 163 -9.40 5.02 0.13
N ALA A 164 -8.80 5.43 -1.00
CA ALA A 164 -9.32 6.44 -1.89
C ALA A 164 -9.00 6.14 -3.36
N GLY A 165 -9.72 6.78 -4.28
CA GLY A 165 -9.53 6.62 -5.72
C GLY A 165 -9.98 5.28 -6.26
N GLY A 166 -9.59 4.99 -7.51
CA GLY A 166 -10.04 3.81 -8.25
C GLY A 166 -11.42 4.01 -8.88
N ARG A 167 -11.69 3.25 -9.93
CA ARG A 167 -13.02 3.22 -10.53
C ARG A 167 -14.00 2.51 -9.60
N LYS A 168 -15.11 3.15 -9.26
CA LYS A 168 -16.19 2.49 -8.51
C LYS A 168 -16.82 1.41 -9.40
N PRO A 169 -17.14 0.21 -8.86
CA PRO A 169 -17.90 -0.78 -9.62
C PRO A 169 -19.20 -0.17 -10.13
N GLY A 170 -19.42 -0.20 -11.48
CA GLY A 170 -20.64 0.32 -12.10
C GLY A 170 -20.55 1.73 -12.73
N GLN A 171 -19.41 2.40 -12.70
CA GLN A 171 -19.17 3.58 -13.53
C GLN A 171 -18.44 3.16 -14.82
N VAL A 172 -19.23 2.93 -15.86
CA VAL A 172 -18.81 2.78 -17.27
C VAL A 172 -19.27 4.02 -18.02
#